data_4ad0987b7706a9740afc9955f05dc9a3
#
_entry.id   4ad0987b7706a9740afc9955f05dc9a3
#
_cell.length_a   1.000
_cell.length_b   1.000
_cell.length_c   1.000
_cell.angle_alpha   90.00
_cell.angle_beta   90.00
_cell.angle_gamma   90.00
#
_symmetry.space_group_name_H-M   'P 1'
#
loop_
_entity.id
_entity.type
_entity.pdbx_description
1 polymer ?
#
loop_
_entity_poly.entity_id
_entity_poly.type
_entity_poly.pdbx_seq_one_letter_code
_entity_poly.pdbx_strand_id
1 'polypeptide(L)'
;MAAAAGGAELHYQDETHLETNPSLSKRWHRIGVQPTIPAAGTNRRLTCFGSVEAFGRGRVEVLCAAQDSAAFLLYLDALDARHTATGRQVFLVLDDGPCHTSTTSRAALAARADWLHVIWLAPYCPHLNKMEREWRFLKRDVRGHLARTLRMFADEILAGLARLGGERCDIVDHVPQWFLDGHRRPPTGRAPGPPVGAKDSYQRVVRRRKLPANT
;
A
#
# COMPACT_ATOMS: atom_id res chain seq x y z
N MET A 1 -1.52 -22.85 28.85
CA MET A 1 -0.52 -23.00 27.77
C MET A 1 -1.28 -23.35 26.51
N ALA A 2 -1.67 -22.37 25.72
CA ALA A 2 -2.23 -22.60 24.40
C ALA A 2 -1.03 -22.83 23.47
N ALA A 3 -0.89 -24.07 23.00
CA ALA A 3 0.02 -24.39 21.91
C ALA A 3 -0.49 -23.62 20.69
N ALA A 4 0.22 -22.57 20.31
CA ALA A 4 0.00 -21.92 19.06
C ALA A 4 0.13 -22.98 17.97
N ALA A 5 -0.95 -23.26 17.26
CA ALA A 5 -0.91 -23.99 16.02
C ALA A 5 -0.13 -23.11 15.05
N GLY A 6 1.20 -23.24 15.05
CA GLY A 6 2.12 -22.44 14.28
C GLY A 6 1.98 -22.76 12.80
N GLY A 7 0.99 -22.17 12.18
CA GLY A 7 0.91 -22.09 10.74
C GLY A 7 1.82 -20.99 10.22
N ALA A 8 2.21 -21.07 8.96
CA ALA A 8 2.93 -20.02 8.26
C ALA A 8 2.05 -19.43 7.16
N GLU A 9 2.23 -18.14 6.89
CA GLU A 9 1.59 -17.42 5.80
C GLU A 9 2.64 -17.09 4.74
N LEU A 10 2.34 -17.31 3.46
CA LEU A 10 3.16 -16.87 2.35
C LEU A 10 2.50 -15.65 1.72
N HIS A 11 3.10 -14.48 1.86
CA HIS A 11 2.63 -13.23 1.32
C HIS A 11 3.42 -12.81 0.08
N TYR A 12 2.72 -12.41 -0.97
CA TYR A 12 3.29 -11.71 -2.13
C TYR A 12 3.06 -10.23 -1.93
N GLN A 13 4.13 -9.46 -1.83
CA GLN A 13 4.10 -8.02 -1.66
C GLN A 13 4.41 -7.31 -2.98
N ASP A 14 3.83 -6.13 -3.18
CA ASP A 14 4.08 -5.26 -4.32
C ASP A 14 3.57 -3.84 -4.03
N GLU A 15 4.00 -2.87 -4.84
CA GLU A 15 3.48 -1.51 -4.80
C GLU A 15 2.70 -1.18 -6.06
N THR A 16 1.75 -0.26 -5.88
CA THR A 16 1.08 0.33 -7.02
C THR A 16 0.89 1.83 -6.87
N HIS A 17 1.02 2.52 -7.97
CA HIS A 17 0.70 3.92 -8.07
C HIS A 17 -0.71 4.11 -8.62
N LEU A 18 -1.44 5.02 -7.97
CA LEU A 18 -2.76 5.45 -8.36
C LEU A 18 -2.71 6.96 -8.58
N GLU A 19 -3.22 7.41 -9.72
CA GLU A 19 -3.16 8.81 -10.14
C GLU A 19 -4.56 9.41 -10.23
N THR A 20 -4.68 10.69 -9.88
CA THR A 20 -5.96 11.41 -9.94
C THR A 20 -6.44 11.62 -11.37
N ASN A 21 -5.54 11.63 -12.35
CA ASN A 21 -5.94 11.65 -13.75
C ASN A 21 -6.36 10.25 -14.18
N PRO A 22 -7.49 10.14 -14.90
CA PRO A 22 -7.99 8.85 -15.35
C PRO A 22 -7.00 8.20 -16.31
N SER A 23 -6.72 6.93 -16.09
CA SER A 23 -5.91 6.13 -17.01
C SER A 23 -6.66 5.90 -18.31
N LEU A 24 -6.11 6.36 -19.42
CA LEU A 24 -6.70 6.15 -20.75
C LEU A 24 -6.63 4.66 -21.11
N SER A 25 -7.73 4.11 -21.59
CA SER A 25 -7.78 2.75 -22.11
C SER A 25 -8.36 2.73 -23.51
N LYS A 26 -7.85 1.83 -24.36
CA LYS A 26 -8.44 1.58 -25.68
C LYS A 26 -9.86 1.10 -25.51
N ARG A 27 -10.81 1.74 -26.19
CA ARG A 27 -12.24 1.35 -26.24
C ARG A 27 -12.73 1.46 -27.69
N TRP A 28 -13.72 0.67 -28.01
CA TRP A 28 -14.42 0.80 -29.29
C TRP A 28 -15.33 2.03 -29.24
N HIS A 29 -15.19 2.90 -30.24
CA HIS A 29 -16.03 4.08 -30.43
C HIS A 29 -16.46 4.18 -31.89
N ARG A 30 -17.51 4.95 -32.11
CA ARG A 30 -17.95 5.27 -33.48
C ARG A 30 -16.81 6.00 -34.21
N ILE A 31 -16.59 5.65 -35.47
CA ILE A 31 -15.59 6.32 -36.31
C ILE A 31 -15.87 7.83 -36.35
N GLY A 32 -14.83 8.63 -36.15
CA GLY A 32 -14.92 10.10 -36.11
C GLY A 32 -15.35 10.69 -34.76
N VAL A 33 -15.65 9.87 -33.73
CA VAL A 33 -15.98 10.34 -32.38
C VAL A 33 -14.78 10.09 -31.48
N GLN A 34 -14.15 11.17 -30.98
CA GLN A 34 -13.12 11.09 -29.96
C GLN A 34 -13.77 11.28 -28.58
N PRO A 35 -13.83 10.27 -27.73
CA PRO A 35 -14.40 10.42 -26.38
C PRO A 35 -13.50 11.28 -25.51
N THR A 36 -14.10 12.17 -24.74
CA THR A 36 -13.42 12.98 -23.75
C THR A 36 -13.68 12.41 -22.36
N ILE A 37 -12.64 12.35 -21.53
CA ILE A 37 -12.75 11.93 -20.13
C ILE A 37 -12.45 13.16 -19.27
N PRO A 38 -13.31 13.54 -18.33
CA PRO A 38 -13.02 14.61 -17.39
C PRO A 38 -11.73 14.30 -16.61
N ALA A 39 -10.88 15.28 -16.43
CA ALA A 39 -9.66 15.17 -15.63
C ALA A 39 -9.67 16.24 -14.52
N ALA A 40 -9.02 15.93 -13.40
CA ALA A 40 -8.96 16.84 -12.25
C ALA A 40 -8.07 18.08 -12.47
N GLY A 41 -7.41 18.19 -13.62
CA GLY A 41 -6.53 19.33 -14.00
C GLY A 41 -5.12 19.23 -13.42
N THR A 42 -4.91 18.60 -12.28
CA THR A 42 -3.60 18.36 -11.68
C THR A 42 -3.39 16.85 -11.51
N ASN A 43 -2.30 16.32 -12.06
CA ASN A 43 -1.97 14.91 -11.81
C ASN A 43 -1.26 14.77 -10.46
N ARG A 44 -1.94 14.14 -9.51
CA ARG A 44 -1.41 13.78 -8.19
C ARG A 44 -1.41 12.27 -8.08
N ARG A 45 -0.45 11.74 -7.34
CA ARG A 45 -0.24 10.30 -7.20
C ARG A 45 -0.22 9.91 -5.73
N LEU A 46 -0.86 8.79 -5.43
CA LEU A 46 -0.74 8.07 -4.17
C LEU A 46 -0.13 6.70 -4.45
N THR A 47 0.57 6.14 -3.48
CA THR A 47 1.19 4.83 -3.56
C THR A 47 0.52 3.91 -2.56
N CYS A 48 0.16 2.72 -2.99
CA CYS A 48 -0.32 1.67 -2.11
C CYS A 48 0.73 0.56 -2.05
N PHE A 49 1.21 0.26 -0.86
CA PHE A 49 1.95 -0.96 -0.55
C PHE A 49 0.94 -2.02 -0.13
N GLY A 50 1.07 -3.23 -0.65
CA GLY A 50 0.15 -4.28 -0.27
C GLY A 50 0.74 -5.66 -0.40
N SER A 51 0.17 -6.61 0.35
CA SER A 51 0.42 -8.02 0.16
C SER A 51 -0.83 -8.86 0.28
N VAL A 52 -0.81 -10.01 -0.39
CA VAL A 52 -1.86 -11.01 -0.35
C VAL A 52 -1.26 -12.37 -0.02
N GLU A 53 -1.93 -13.08 0.87
CA GLU A 53 -1.57 -14.46 1.21
C GLU A 53 -1.80 -15.42 0.02
N ALA A 54 -0.84 -16.30 -0.20
CA ALA A 54 -0.84 -17.20 -1.35
C ALA A 54 -1.94 -18.25 -1.31
N PHE A 55 -2.20 -18.80 -0.13
CA PHE A 55 -3.07 -19.98 0.07
C PHE A 55 -4.24 -19.69 1.00
N GLY A 56 -4.30 -18.52 1.56
CA GLY A 56 -5.34 -18.07 2.45
C GLY A 56 -6.03 -16.81 1.95
N ARG A 57 -6.58 -16.05 2.89
CA ARG A 57 -7.32 -14.82 2.61
C ARG A 57 -6.66 -13.58 3.24
N GLY A 58 -5.46 -13.76 3.83
CA GLY A 58 -4.72 -12.71 4.51
C GLY A 58 -4.30 -11.58 3.58
N ARG A 59 -4.46 -10.35 4.05
CA ARG A 59 -4.09 -9.14 3.32
C ARG A 59 -3.52 -8.09 4.26
N VAL A 60 -2.55 -7.34 3.75
CA VAL A 60 -2.02 -6.14 4.41
C VAL A 60 -1.92 -5.05 3.35
N GLU A 61 -2.52 -3.90 3.58
CA GLU A 61 -2.43 -2.75 2.67
C GLU A 61 -2.18 -1.46 3.44
N VAL A 62 -1.31 -0.63 2.87
CA VAL A 62 -0.95 0.69 3.41
C VAL A 62 -0.95 1.72 2.29
N LEU A 63 -1.70 2.80 2.47
CA LEU A 63 -1.75 3.92 1.52
C LEU A 63 -0.77 5.01 1.97
N CYS A 64 0.11 5.44 1.07
CA CYS A 64 1.19 6.38 1.33
C CYS A 64 1.24 7.48 0.27
N ALA A 65 1.95 8.58 0.60
CA ALA A 65 2.20 9.68 -0.33
C ALA A 65 3.32 9.39 -1.34
N ALA A 66 4.25 8.48 -1.00
CA ALA A 66 5.44 8.17 -1.81
C ALA A 66 5.75 6.68 -1.79
N GLN A 67 6.63 6.27 -2.73
CA GLN A 67 7.26 4.95 -2.75
C GLN A 67 8.71 5.12 -2.32
N ASP A 68 8.94 4.97 -1.04
CA ASP A 68 10.28 5.07 -0.45
C ASP A 68 10.45 4.09 0.71
N SER A 69 11.65 4.05 1.27
CA SER A 69 11.94 3.16 2.39
C SER A 69 11.12 3.48 3.63
N ALA A 70 10.75 4.76 3.87
CA ALA A 70 9.92 5.14 4.99
C ALA A 70 8.50 4.55 4.86
N ALA A 71 7.92 4.60 3.64
CA ALA A 71 6.63 3.98 3.34
C ALA A 71 6.69 2.45 3.47
N PHE A 72 7.80 1.82 3.05
CA PHE A 72 8.00 0.40 3.24
C PHE A 72 8.07 0.00 4.73
N LEU A 73 8.69 0.81 5.58
CA LEU A 73 8.69 0.58 7.03
C LEU A 73 7.27 0.63 7.61
N LEU A 74 6.42 1.55 7.14
CA LEU A 74 5.00 1.61 7.56
C LEU A 74 4.24 0.35 7.14
N TYR A 75 4.57 -0.22 5.96
CA TYR A 75 4.02 -1.50 5.56
C TYR A 75 4.51 -2.64 6.48
N LEU A 76 5.79 -2.67 6.87
CA LEU A 76 6.30 -3.66 7.82
C LEU A 76 5.62 -3.52 9.20
N ASP A 77 5.36 -2.31 9.68
CA ASP A 77 4.60 -2.07 10.93
C ASP A 77 3.15 -2.63 10.83
N ALA A 78 2.51 -2.52 9.67
CA ALA A 78 1.20 -3.13 9.44
C ALA A 78 1.27 -4.66 9.40
N LEU A 79 2.36 -5.21 8.89
CA LEU A 79 2.62 -6.65 8.89
C LEU A 79 2.91 -7.16 10.33
N ASP A 80 3.60 -6.38 11.17
CA ASP A 80 3.77 -6.65 12.61
C ASP A 80 2.40 -6.81 13.31
N ALA A 81 1.45 -5.91 13.00
CA ALA A 81 0.10 -5.99 13.56
C ALA A 81 -0.61 -7.29 13.15
N ARG A 82 -0.45 -7.72 11.89
CA ARG A 82 -0.99 -9.00 11.43
C ARG A 82 -0.33 -10.19 12.14
N HIS A 83 1.00 -10.21 12.19
CA HIS A 83 1.73 -11.26 12.92
C HIS A 83 1.26 -11.35 14.38
N THR A 84 1.14 -10.21 15.07
CA THR A 84 0.65 -10.14 16.44
C THR A 84 -0.77 -10.72 16.58
N ALA A 85 -1.64 -10.44 15.61
CA ALA A 85 -3.03 -10.92 15.64
C ALA A 85 -3.15 -12.42 15.34
N THR A 86 -2.27 -12.99 14.48
CA THR A 86 -2.36 -14.38 14.02
C THR A 86 -1.41 -15.33 14.74
N GLY A 87 -0.31 -14.83 15.28
CA GLY A 87 0.79 -15.62 15.84
C GLY A 87 1.55 -16.47 14.82
N ARG A 88 1.35 -16.23 13.51
CA ARG A 88 1.92 -17.06 12.44
C ARG A 88 3.24 -16.50 11.95
N GLN A 89 4.13 -17.39 11.53
CA GLN A 89 5.32 -17.03 10.76
C GLN A 89 4.91 -16.48 9.40
N VAL A 90 5.66 -15.49 8.88
CA VAL A 90 5.37 -14.89 7.58
C VAL A 90 6.55 -15.09 6.64
N PHE A 91 6.30 -15.72 5.49
CA PHE A 91 7.20 -15.74 4.35
C PHE A 91 6.77 -14.63 3.39
N LEU A 92 7.62 -13.62 3.23
CA LEU A 92 7.33 -12.43 2.44
C LEU A 92 8.12 -12.45 1.14
N VAL A 93 7.41 -12.57 0.03
CA VAL A 93 7.99 -12.49 -1.32
C VAL A 93 8.09 -11.03 -1.72
N LEU A 94 9.31 -10.55 -1.97
CA LEU A 94 9.66 -9.18 -2.34
C LEU A 94 10.42 -9.15 -3.66
N ASP A 95 10.28 -8.06 -4.40
CA ASP A 95 11.24 -7.72 -5.45
C ASP A 95 12.48 -7.02 -4.85
N ASP A 96 13.52 -6.83 -5.67
CA ASP A 96 14.76 -6.17 -5.28
C ASP A 96 14.74 -4.64 -5.45
N GLY A 97 13.55 -4.03 -5.42
CA GLY A 97 13.37 -2.59 -5.56
C GLY A 97 14.16 -1.77 -4.53
N PRO A 98 14.51 -0.51 -4.87
CA PRO A 98 15.34 0.34 -3.98
C PRO A 98 14.72 0.58 -2.61
N CYS A 99 13.38 0.63 -2.51
CA CYS A 99 12.69 0.80 -1.24
C CYS A 99 12.84 -0.41 -0.31
N HIS A 100 13.03 -1.62 -0.85
CA HIS A 100 13.23 -2.87 -0.10
C HIS A 100 14.69 -3.10 0.27
N THR A 101 15.61 -2.71 -0.60
CA THR A 101 17.04 -3.03 -0.48
C THR A 101 17.88 -1.95 0.21
N SER A 102 17.30 -0.83 0.60
CA SER A 102 17.97 0.23 1.34
C SER A 102 18.53 -0.28 2.68
N THR A 103 19.55 0.38 3.20
CA THR A 103 20.13 0.04 4.51
C THR A 103 19.07 0.04 5.61
N THR A 104 18.17 1.03 5.61
CA THR A 104 17.09 1.16 6.59
C THR A 104 16.09 -0.01 6.47
N SER A 105 15.71 -0.36 5.26
CA SER A 105 14.77 -1.47 5.01
C SER A 105 15.37 -2.81 5.39
N ARG A 106 16.64 -3.04 5.04
CA ARG A 106 17.35 -4.28 5.44
C ARG A 106 17.48 -4.41 6.95
N ALA A 107 17.77 -3.32 7.66
CA ALA A 107 17.81 -3.32 9.12
C ALA A 107 16.44 -3.63 9.72
N ALA A 108 15.36 -3.05 9.16
CA ALA A 108 13.99 -3.31 9.61
C ALA A 108 13.53 -4.75 9.35
N LEU A 109 13.92 -5.35 8.23
CA LEU A 109 13.68 -6.76 7.94
C LEU A 109 14.46 -7.67 8.88
N ALA A 110 15.74 -7.37 9.12
CA ALA A 110 16.59 -8.14 10.04
C ALA A 110 16.07 -8.10 11.49
N ALA A 111 15.49 -6.98 11.94
CA ALA A 111 14.90 -6.86 13.26
C ALA A 111 13.65 -7.74 13.47
N ARG A 112 13.11 -8.34 12.41
CA ARG A 112 11.91 -9.20 12.39
C ARG A 112 12.23 -10.64 12.02
N ALA A 113 13.49 -11.02 11.95
CA ALA A 113 13.95 -12.31 11.42
C ALA A 113 13.49 -13.53 12.25
N ASP A 114 12.99 -13.33 13.45
CA ASP A 114 12.42 -14.35 14.32
C ASP A 114 11.07 -14.89 13.82
N TRP A 115 10.33 -14.09 13.04
CA TRP A 115 9.02 -14.46 12.51
C TRP A 115 8.82 -14.11 11.02
N LEU A 116 9.66 -13.23 10.44
CA LEU A 116 9.56 -12.75 9.06
C LEU A 116 10.71 -13.30 8.21
N HIS A 117 10.38 -14.10 7.21
CA HIS A 117 11.33 -14.72 6.29
C HIS A 117 11.18 -14.15 4.89
N VAL A 118 12.19 -13.45 4.39
CA VAL A 118 12.15 -12.81 3.07
C VAL A 118 12.55 -13.78 1.98
N ILE A 119 11.76 -13.82 0.91
CA ILE A 119 12.03 -14.56 -0.33
C ILE A 119 12.13 -13.52 -1.45
N TRP A 120 13.31 -13.39 -2.03
CA TRP A 120 13.52 -12.46 -3.13
C TRP A 120 13.04 -13.06 -4.45
N LEU A 121 12.22 -12.30 -5.18
CA LEU A 121 11.83 -12.66 -6.54
C LEU A 121 13.04 -12.62 -7.48
N ALA A 122 13.05 -13.55 -8.44
CA ALA A 122 14.02 -13.48 -9.52
C ALA A 122 13.82 -12.19 -10.33
N PRO A 123 14.91 -11.53 -10.75
CA PRO A 123 14.83 -10.33 -11.57
C PRO A 123 13.96 -10.55 -12.81
N TYR A 124 13.18 -9.54 -13.18
CA TYR A 124 12.32 -9.53 -14.37
C TYR A 124 11.22 -10.62 -14.42
N CYS A 125 10.77 -11.11 -13.27
CA CYS A 125 9.68 -12.10 -13.17
C CYS A 125 8.39 -11.55 -12.51
N PRO A 126 7.82 -10.42 -12.95
CA PRO A 126 6.65 -9.82 -12.32
C PRO A 126 5.41 -10.72 -12.37
N HIS A 127 5.29 -11.57 -13.41
CA HIS A 127 4.18 -12.51 -13.56
C HIS A 127 4.08 -13.56 -12.44
N LEU A 128 5.13 -13.73 -11.65
CA LEU A 128 5.12 -14.59 -10.46
C LEU A 128 4.50 -13.89 -9.25
N ASN A 129 4.35 -12.56 -9.29
CA ASN A 129 3.77 -11.81 -8.18
C ASN A 129 2.24 -11.80 -8.26
N LYS A 130 1.59 -12.47 -7.32
CA LYS A 130 0.12 -12.53 -7.24
C LYS A 130 -0.52 -11.15 -7.03
N MET A 131 0.21 -10.22 -6.45
CA MET A 131 -0.30 -8.87 -6.13
C MET A 131 -0.61 -8.06 -7.37
N GLU A 132 0.04 -8.30 -8.51
CA GLU A 132 -0.28 -7.63 -9.78
C GLU A 132 -1.75 -7.80 -10.21
N ARG A 133 -2.31 -8.96 -9.97
CA ARG A 133 -3.72 -9.24 -10.26
C ARG A 133 -4.63 -8.36 -9.41
N GLU A 134 -4.32 -8.24 -8.11
CA GLU A 134 -5.09 -7.43 -7.17
C GLU A 134 -5.04 -5.96 -7.54
N TRP A 135 -3.86 -5.44 -7.91
CA TRP A 135 -3.70 -4.08 -8.39
C TRP A 135 -4.49 -3.79 -9.68
N ARG A 136 -4.63 -4.78 -10.54
CA ARG A 136 -5.43 -4.65 -11.76
C ARG A 136 -6.92 -4.48 -11.42
N PHE A 137 -7.42 -5.20 -10.43
CA PHE A 137 -8.80 -5.05 -9.95
C PHE A 137 -8.99 -3.69 -9.28
N LEU A 138 -8.12 -3.29 -8.38
CA LEU A 138 -8.17 -1.98 -7.74
C LEU A 138 -8.15 -0.83 -8.75
N LYS A 139 -7.19 -0.85 -9.68
CA LYS A 139 -7.09 0.18 -10.71
C LYS A 139 -8.32 0.25 -11.61
N ARG A 140 -8.96 -0.87 -11.89
CA ARG A 140 -10.20 -0.91 -12.67
C ARG A 140 -11.36 -0.31 -11.89
N ASP A 141 -11.43 -0.59 -10.60
CA ASP A 141 -12.48 -0.11 -9.72
C ASP A 141 -12.39 1.41 -9.50
N VAL A 142 -11.20 1.94 -9.26
CA VAL A 142 -10.96 3.38 -9.04
C VAL A 142 -10.96 4.20 -10.35
N ARG A 143 -10.78 3.57 -11.52
CA ARG A 143 -10.57 4.23 -12.81
C ARG A 143 -11.70 5.17 -13.27
N GLY A 144 -12.92 4.96 -12.86
CA GLY A 144 -14.09 5.72 -13.33
C GLY A 144 -14.40 6.96 -12.50
N HIS A 145 -13.70 7.16 -11.43
CA HIS A 145 -14.03 8.16 -10.43
C HIS A 145 -13.28 9.48 -10.69
N LEU A 146 -14.01 10.57 -10.78
CA LEU A 146 -13.47 11.92 -10.86
C LEU A 146 -13.31 12.47 -9.44
N ALA A 147 -12.20 12.19 -8.81
CA ALA A 147 -11.89 12.78 -7.51
C ALA A 147 -11.51 14.26 -7.67
N ARG A 148 -12.30 15.16 -7.11
CA ARG A 148 -12.05 16.62 -7.15
C ARG A 148 -10.93 17.04 -6.22
N THR A 149 -10.65 16.26 -5.19
CA THR A 149 -9.59 16.50 -4.21
C THR A 149 -8.78 15.24 -4.00
N LEU A 150 -7.52 15.40 -3.55
CA LEU A 150 -6.68 14.24 -3.25
C LEU A 150 -7.22 13.44 -2.06
N ARG A 151 -7.92 14.10 -1.12
CA ARG A 151 -8.61 13.41 -0.02
C ARG A 151 -9.72 12.49 -0.53
N MET A 152 -10.59 12.99 -1.40
CA MET A 152 -11.62 12.15 -2.03
C MET A 152 -11.00 10.97 -2.76
N PHE A 153 -9.88 11.19 -3.44
CA PHE A 153 -9.16 10.13 -4.13
C PHE A 153 -8.59 9.08 -3.18
N ALA A 154 -8.02 9.50 -2.05
CA ALA A 154 -7.57 8.59 -1.01
C ALA A 154 -8.73 7.77 -0.42
N ASP A 155 -9.86 8.41 -0.14
CA ASP A 155 -11.07 7.74 0.36
C ASP A 155 -11.61 6.70 -0.64
N GLU A 156 -11.57 7.00 -1.94
CA GLU A 156 -11.97 6.07 -3.01
C GLU A 156 -11.03 4.86 -3.11
N ILE A 157 -9.72 5.08 -2.98
CA ILE A 157 -8.73 4.00 -2.97
C ILE A 157 -8.97 3.08 -1.76
N LEU A 158 -9.16 3.64 -0.57
CA LEU A 158 -9.43 2.88 0.64
C LEU A 158 -10.73 2.05 0.52
N ALA A 159 -11.77 2.65 -0.06
CA ALA A 159 -13.01 1.94 -0.35
C ALA A 159 -12.81 0.82 -1.40
N GLY A 160 -12.01 1.06 -2.43
CA GLY A 160 -11.63 0.07 -3.44
C GLY A 160 -10.87 -1.11 -2.84
N LEU A 161 -9.89 -0.84 -1.98
CA LEU A 161 -9.16 -1.87 -1.23
C LEU A 161 -10.12 -2.70 -0.36
N ALA A 162 -11.05 -2.06 0.33
CA ALA A 162 -12.05 -2.78 1.13
C ALA A 162 -12.91 -3.74 0.29
N ARG A 163 -13.26 -3.35 -0.94
CA ARG A 163 -14.04 -4.19 -1.88
C ARG A 163 -13.26 -5.40 -2.42
N LEU A 164 -11.93 -5.41 -2.39
CA LEU A 164 -11.16 -6.59 -2.79
C LEU A 164 -11.41 -7.80 -1.89
N GLY A 165 -12.01 -7.60 -0.72
CA GLY A 165 -12.27 -8.66 0.25
C GLY A 165 -11.00 -9.20 0.90
N GLY A 166 -11.14 -10.29 1.65
CA GLY A 166 -10.01 -10.91 2.36
C GLY A 166 -10.00 -10.58 3.85
N GLU A 167 -9.11 -11.25 4.56
CA GLU A 167 -8.91 -11.08 6.01
C GLU A 167 -7.76 -10.10 6.22
N ARG A 168 -8.04 -9.00 6.89
CA ARG A 168 -7.06 -7.97 7.21
C ARG A 168 -7.33 -7.38 8.59
N CYS A 169 -6.29 -6.84 9.22
CA CYS A 169 -6.47 -6.14 10.48
C CYS A 169 -7.18 -4.80 10.22
N ASP A 170 -6.53 -3.92 9.49
CA ASP A 170 -7.06 -2.63 9.06
C ASP A 170 -6.33 -2.18 7.80
N ILE A 171 -6.99 -1.39 6.95
CA ILE A 171 -6.31 -0.66 5.89
C ILE A 171 -5.74 0.60 6.53
N VAL A 172 -4.42 0.77 6.45
CA VAL A 172 -3.73 1.86 7.11
C VAL A 172 -3.54 3.03 6.15
N ASP A 173 -4.04 4.21 6.53
CA ASP A 173 -3.86 5.46 5.79
C ASP A 173 -2.74 6.28 6.44
N HIS A 174 -1.58 6.32 5.78
CA HIS A 174 -0.41 7.10 6.17
C HIS A 174 -0.21 8.34 5.29
N VAL A 175 -1.23 8.77 4.55
CA VAL A 175 -1.11 9.98 3.74
C VAL A 175 -1.18 11.21 4.64
N PRO A 176 -0.11 12.02 4.73
CA PRO A 176 -0.11 13.19 5.59
C PRO A 176 -1.15 14.23 5.16
N GLN A 177 -1.79 14.92 6.12
CA GLN A 177 -2.81 15.91 5.86
C GLN A 177 -2.31 17.03 4.91
N TRP A 178 -1.09 17.54 5.14
CA TRP A 178 -0.50 18.58 4.28
C TRP A 178 -0.38 18.13 2.82
N PHE A 179 -0.14 16.85 2.58
CA PHE A 179 -0.08 16.30 1.22
C PHE A 179 -1.49 16.23 0.60
N LEU A 180 -2.49 15.80 1.37
CA LEU A 180 -3.89 15.77 0.95
C LEU A 180 -4.42 17.18 0.62
N ASP A 181 -3.95 18.19 1.34
CA ASP A 181 -4.31 19.61 1.12
C ASP A 181 -3.61 20.24 -0.10
N GLY A 182 -2.83 19.46 -0.85
CA GLY A 182 -2.22 19.89 -2.10
C GLY A 182 -0.80 20.45 -1.96
N HIS A 183 -0.22 20.46 -0.77
CA HIS A 183 1.16 20.90 -0.57
C HIS A 183 2.17 19.86 -1.07
N ARG A 184 3.24 20.30 -1.72
CA ARG A 184 4.35 19.43 -2.14
C ARG A 184 5.37 19.17 -1.04
N ARG A 185 5.34 19.97 0.04
CA ARG A 185 6.21 19.88 1.22
C ARG A 185 5.42 20.30 2.45
N PRO A 186 5.81 19.90 3.66
CA PRO A 186 5.22 20.43 4.89
C PRO A 186 5.20 21.94 4.90
N PRO A 187 4.14 22.59 5.40
CA PRO A 187 3.99 24.04 5.40
C PRO A 187 5.07 24.80 6.19
N THR A 188 5.77 24.14 7.07
CA THR A 188 6.92 24.71 7.82
C THR A 188 8.21 24.36 7.08
N GLY A 189 8.82 25.34 6.44
CA GLY A 189 9.95 25.28 5.51
C GLY A 189 11.26 24.68 6.02
N ARG A 190 11.24 23.76 6.94
CA ARG A 190 12.37 22.94 7.36
C ARG A 190 11.86 21.54 7.63
N ALA A 191 12.11 20.64 6.68
CA ALA A 191 12.08 19.23 7.02
C ALA A 191 13.27 18.98 7.97
N PRO A 192 13.05 18.66 9.24
CA PRO A 192 14.10 18.04 10.01
C PRO A 192 14.25 16.65 9.41
N GLY A 193 15.38 16.36 8.78
CA GLY A 193 15.79 14.98 8.66
C GLY A 193 15.73 14.39 10.07
N PRO A 194 15.14 13.21 10.28
CA PRO A 194 15.11 12.61 11.60
C PRO A 194 16.55 12.49 12.06
N PRO A 195 16.91 13.04 13.24
CA PRO A 195 18.20 12.73 13.83
C PRO A 195 18.26 11.22 14.00
N VAL A 196 19.37 10.63 13.62
CA VAL A 196 19.63 9.21 13.81
C VAL A 196 19.33 8.88 15.28
N GLY A 197 18.27 8.10 15.56
CA GLY A 197 17.85 7.74 16.91
C GLY A 197 16.69 8.53 17.53
N ALA A 198 16.11 9.52 16.86
CA ALA A 198 14.89 10.17 17.35
C ALA A 198 13.67 9.34 16.97
N LYS A 199 12.86 8.98 17.97
CA LYS A 199 11.49 8.53 17.74
C LYS A 199 10.80 9.60 16.91
N ASP A 200 10.22 9.17 15.77
CA ASP A 200 9.55 10.01 14.80
C ASP A 200 8.58 10.99 15.49
N SER A 201 8.91 12.28 15.49
CA SER A 201 8.05 13.32 16.08
C SER A 201 6.88 13.72 15.16
N TYR A 202 6.78 13.11 13.99
CA TYR A 202 5.59 13.20 13.17
C TYR A 202 4.46 12.47 13.90
N GLN A 203 3.50 13.23 14.42
CA GLN A 203 2.24 12.65 14.88
C GLN A 203 1.64 11.87 13.71
N ARG A 204 1.80 10.56 13.75
CA ARG A 204 1.17 9.63 12.81
C ARG A 204 -0.34 9.74 13.05
N VAL A 205 -1.03 10.43 12.17
CA VAL A 205 -2.49 10.38 12.15
C VAL A 205 -2.87 9.03 11.56
N VAL A 206 -2.80 8.01 12.39
CA VAL A 206 -3.30 6.67 12.06
C VAL A 206 -4.83 6.74 12.10
N ARG A 207 -5.46 6.90 10.96
CA ARG A 207 -6.92 6.77 10.85
C ARG A 207 -7.26 5.30 10.66
N ARG A 208 -7.50 4.60 11.78
CA ARG A 208 -8.09 3.26 11.75
C ARG A 208 -9.57 3.39 11.42
N ARG A 209 -9.97 3.10 10.20
CA ARG A 209 -11.38 2.87 9.87
C ARG A 209 -11.70 1.41 10.18
N LYS A 210 -12.56 1.16 11.17
CA LYS A 210 -13.21 -0.15 11.33
C LYS A 210 -14.01 -0.41 10.06
N LEU A 211 -13.73 -1.54 9.41
CA LEU A 211 -14.55 -2.02 8.32
C LEU A 211 -15.92 -2.43 8.88
N PRO A 212 -17.04 -2.18 8.17
CA PRO A 212 -18.32 -2.73 8.59
C PRO A 212 -18.20 -4.26 8.64
N ALA A 213 -18.70 -4.85 9.73
CA ALA A 213 -18.81 -6.29 9.85
C ALA A 213 -19.64 -6.79 8.66
N ASN A 214 -19.10 -7.75 7.92
CA ASN A 214 -19.88 -8.43 6.89
C ASN A 214 -21.00 -9.19 7.59
N THR A 215 -22.23 -8.72 7.45
CA THR A 215 -23.44 -9.50 7.68
C THR A 215 -23.67 -10.45 6.51
#